data_7dad360d7e804781a703bfaccff3f13e
#
_entry.id   7dad360d7e804781a703bfaccff3f13e
#
_cell.length_a   1.000
_cell.length_b   1.000
_cell.length_c   1.000
_cell.angle_alpha   90.00
_cell.angle_beta   90.00
_cell.angle_gamma   90.00
#
_symmetry.space_group_name_H-M   'P 1'
#
loop_
_entity.id
_entity.type
_entity.pdbx_description
1 polymer ?
#
loop_
_entity_poly.entity_id
_entity_poly.type
_entity_poly.pdbx_seq_one_letter_code
_entity_poly.pdbx_strand_id
1 'polypeptide(L)'
;MADFNGVDGADVFGGVAHPNRRLTAAARLAVVLAAAALLGGCAAAVVGGAVGGGALLAEDRRTVGTVTEDQGIELKTSSRIGEKVRDAHINITSFNRQVLLSGEVPSAAARDDAERIARAVENVRGVFNELQVAGNSALSARTNDAFVTSKVKARFVDGQKFSPVHVKVVTENGVVFLLGLVKRAEADAATEVARTTGGVTKVVRLFEYLD
;
A
#
# COMPACT_ATOMS: atom_id res chain seq x y z
N MET A 1 -49.77 17.76 74.43
CA MET A 1 -48.83 17.12 75.35
C MET A 1 -47.92 16.26 74.52
N ALA A 2 -46.62 16.46 74.67
CA ALA A 2 -45.46 15.78 74.11
C ALA A 2 -44.97 16.32 72.77
N ASP A 3 -43.95 17.16 72.95
CA ASP A 3 -42.88 17.49 72.03
C ASP A 3 -42.18 16.24 71.52
N PHE A 4 -41.75 16.26 70.31
CA PHE A 4 -40.56 15.54 69.94
C PHE A 4 -39.73 16.34 68.91
N ASN A 5 -38.63 16.79 69.44
CA ASN A 5 -37.56 17.52 68.80
C ASN A 5 -36.78 16.65 67.81
N GLY A 6 -36.36 17.24 66.71
CA GLY A 6 -35.02 17.27 66.11
C GLY A 6 -34.36 15.93 65.78
N VAL A 7 -34.21 15.68 64.50
CA VAL A 7 -32.99 15.02 64.01
C VAL A 7 -32.53 15.74 62.77
N ASP A 8 -31.40 16.44 62.94
CA ASP A 8 -30.58 16.98 61.85
C ASP A 8 -30.07 15.82 60.98
N GLY A 9 -30.52 15.78 59.77
CA GLY A 9 -29.97 14.91 58.70
C GLY A 9 -28.87 15.64 57.98
N ALA A 10 -27.67 15.50 58.49
CA ALA A 10 -26.45 16.04 57.89
C ALA A 10 -26.18 15.41 56.53
N ASP A 11 -25.90 16.25 55.64
CA ASP A 11 -25.30 16.12 54.33
C ASP A 11 -24.38 14.91 54.12
N VAL A 12 -24.80 13.99 53.28
CA VAL A 12 -23.94 12.99 52.65
C VAL A 12 -24.09 13.00 51.15
N PHE A 13 -23.78 14.12 50.53
CA PHE A 13 -23.43 14.14 49.11
C PHE A 13 -21.94 14.47 49.01
N GLY A 14 -21.11 13.42 49.09
CA GLY A 14 -19.74 13.48 48.77
C GLY A 14 -19.58 13.89 47.28
N GLY A 15 -19.25 15.15 47.06
CA GLY A 15 -18.92 15.70 45.77
C GLY A 15 -17.75 14.95 45.18
N VAL A 16 -18.00 14.18 44.13
CA VAL A 16 -16.95 13.66 43.25
C VAL A 16 -16.32 14.86 42.53
N ALA A 17 -15.23 15.35 43.09
CA ALA A 17 -14.40 16.36 42.45
C ALA A 17 -13.78 15.74 41.20
N HIS A 18 -14.35 16.05 40.04
CA HIS A 18 -13.68 15.81 38.76
C HIS A 18 -12.45 16.73 38.70
N PRO A 19 -11.23 16.19 38.63
CA PRO A 19 -10.05 17.00 38.44
C PRO A 19 -10.06 17.52 36.99
N ASN A 20 -10.67 18.69 36.76
CA ASN A 20 -10.42 19.46 35.57
C ASN A 20 -8.95 19.89 35.58
N ARG A 21 -8.04 18.96 35.22
CA ARG A 21 -6.65 19.26 34.92
C ARG A 21 -6.64 20.14 33.69
N ARG A 22 -6.80 21.46 33.90
CA ARG A 22 -6.44 22.43 32.87
C ARG A 22 -4.96 22.23 32.59
N LEU A 23 -4.64 21.60 31.45
CA LEU A 23 -3.27 21.49 30.99
C LEU A 23 -2.62 22.86 31.02
N THR A 24 -1.49 22.99 31.70
CA THR A 24 -0.71 24.23 31.74
C THR A 24 -0.33 24.65 30.32
N ALA A 25 -0.11 25.93 30.10
CA ALA A 25 0.29 26.43 28.76
C ALA A 25 1.48 25.66 28.18
N ALA A 26 2.44 25.27 29.05
CA ALA A 26 3.58 24.44 28.68
C ALA A 26 3.17 23.02 28.20
N ALA A 27 2.20 22.40 28.87
CA ALA A 27 1.70 21.07 28.46
C ALA A 27 0.93 21.13 27.13
N ARG A 28 0.18 22.23 26.89
CA ARG A 28 -0.49 22.45 25.58
C ARG A 28 0.54 22.67 24.47
N LEU A 29 1.58 23.46 24.74
CA LEU A 29 2.66 23.68 23.78
C LEU A 29 3.40 22.38 23.46
N ALA A 30 3.68 21.54 24.45
CA ALA A 30 4.31 20.23 24.26
C ALA A 30 3.45 19.29 23.41
N VAL A 31 2.11 19.25 23.61
CA VAL A 31 1.20 18.45 22.80
C VAL A 31 1.13 18.95 21.35
N VAL A 32 1.11 20.28 21.15
CA VAL A 32 1.11 20.86 19.80
C VAL A 32 2.42 20.59 19.08
N LEU A 33 3.58 20.69 19.78
CA LEU A 33 4.88 20.36 19.21
C LEU A 33 5.02 18.87 18.89
N ALA A 34 4.48 17.98 19.74
CA ALA A 34 4.46 16.53 19.48
C ALA A 34 3.54 16.20 18.30
N ALA A 35 2.38 16.84 18.19
CA ALA A 35 1.48 16.68 17.04
C ALA A 35 2.11 17.22 15.74
N ALA A 36 2.81 18.36 15.80
CA ALA A 36 3.51 18.91 14.65
C ALA A 36 4.68 18.02 14.21
N ALA A 37 5.41 17.38 15.15
CA ALA A 37 6.45 16.41 14.85
C ALA A 37 5.91 15.14 14.18
N LEU A 38 4.71 14.68 14.54
CA LEU A 38 4.03 13.54 13.91
C LEU A 38 3.52 13.88 12.50
N LEU A 39 3.07 15.11 12.25
CA LEU A 39 2.67 15.57 10.90
C LEU A 39 3.87 15.90 10.01
N GLY A 40 5.02 16.29 10.61
CA GLY A 40 6.28 16.53 9.89
C GLY A 40 7.02 15.25 9.47
N GLY A 41 6.57 14.07 9.93
CA GLY A 41 7.18 12.77 9.63
C GLY A 41 7.24 12.45 8.13
N CYS A 42 6.29 12.94 7.34
CA CYS A 42 6.31 12.76 5.88
C CYS A 42 7.44 13.57 5.20
N ALA A 43 7.78 14.76 5.71
CA ALA A 43 8.84 15.57 5.13
C ALA A 43 10.24 15.03 5.51
N ALA A 44 10.40 14.52 6.74
CA ALA A 44 11.64 13.89 7.20
C ALA A 44 11.90 12.55 6.47
N ALA A 45 10.83 11.80 6.13
CA ALA A 45 10.94 10.58 5.31
C ALA A 45 11.43 10.89 3.89
N VAL A 46 11.05 12.05 3.30
CA VAL A 46 11.53 12.47 1.98
C VAL A 46 13.00 12.89 2.02
N VAL A 47 13.45 13.59 3.06
CA VAL A 47 14.85 14.04 3.19
C VAL A 47 15.75 12.89 3.68
N GLY A 48 15.28 12.06 4.63
CA GLY A 48 16.01 10.85 5.08
C GLY A 48 16.01 9.74 4.04
N GLY A 49 14.96 9.64 3.21
CA GLY A 49 14.87 8.71 2.08
C GLY A 49 15.86 9.01 0.95
N ALA A 50 16.34 10.26 0.81
CA ALA A 50 17.30 10.60 -0.22
C ALA A 50 18.68 9.94 -0.01
N VAL A 51 19.10 9.70 1.23
CA VAL A 51 20.37 9.02 1.51
C VAL A 51 20.23 7.50 1.46
N GLY A 52 19.11 6.93 1.96
CA GLY A 52 18.81 5.49 1.88
C GLY A 52 18.25 5.08 0.52
N GLY A 53 17.43 5.92 -0.11
CA GLY A 53 16.84 5.69 -1.41
C GLY A 53 17.88 5.68 -2.55
N GLY A 54 18.95 6.48 -2.44
CA GLY A 54 20.03 6.47 -3.42
C GLY A 54 20.78 5.14 -3.52
N ALA A 55 21.00 4.47 -2.39
CA ALA A 55 21.64 3.15 -2.36
C ALA A 55 20.74 2.08 -3.00
N LEU A 56 19.42 2.11 -2.74
CA LEU A 56 18.47 1.17 -3.33
C LEU A 56 18.31 1.41 -4.84
N LEU A 57 18.33 2.67 -5.30
CA LEU A 57 18.30 3.00 -6.74
C LEU A 57 19.57 2.56 -7.45
N ALA A 58 20.74 2.57 -6.78
CA ALA A 58 22.00 2.08 -7.36
C ALA A 58 21.99 0.56 -7.58
N GLU A 59 21.17 -0.18 -6.84
CA GLU A 59 21.01 -1.63 -6.98
C GLU A 59 19.89 -2.02 -7.95
N ASP A 60 18.93 -1.11 -8.22
CA ASP A 60 17.84 -1.35 -9.20
C ASP A 60 18.44 -1.47 -10.61
N ARG A 61 18.07 -2.53 -11.32
CA ARG A 61 18.52 -2.79 -12.70
C ARG A 61 17.92 -1.85 -13.73
N ARG A 62 16.88 -1.12 -13.34
CA ARG A 62 16.31 -0.05 -14.17
C ARG A 62 17.11 1.24 -14.00
N THR A 63 17.16 2.05 -15.04
CA THR A 63 17.71 3.41 -14.92
C THR A 63 16.78 4.31 -14.10
N VAL A 64 17.32 5.34 -13.48
CA VAL A 64 16.50 6.37 -12.77
C VAL A 64 15.44 6.95 -13.70
N GLY A 65 15.79 7.17 -14.99
CA GLY A 65 14.83 7.61 -16.00
C GLY A 65 13.67 6.66 -16.19
N THR A 66 13.96 5.34 -16.26
CA THR A 66 12.92 4.31 -16.40
C THR A 66 12.01 4.25 -15.16
N VAL A 67 12.56 4.39 -13.94
CA VAL A 67 11.76 4.41 -12.71
C VAL A 67 10.82 5.63 -12.68
N THR A 68 11.32 6.80 -13.09
CA THR A 68 10.49 8.02 -13.20
C THR A 68 9.43 7.88 -14.28
N GLU A 69 9.77 7.27 -15.41
CA GLU A 69 8.83 7.00 -16.49
C GLU A 69 7.73 6.03 -16.09
N ASP A 70 8.06 4.97 -15.34
CA ASP A 70 7.09 4.03 -14.77
C ASP A 70 6.06 4.75 -13.88
N GLN A 71 6.50 5.69 -13.03
CA GLN A 71 5.60 6.51 -12.20
C GLN A 71 4.69 7.40 -13.07
N GLY A 72 5.24 8.01 -14.11
CA GLY A 72 4.47 8.80 -15.07
C GLY A 72 3.42 7.97 -15.81
N ILE A 73 3.76 6.75 -16.20
CA ILE A 73 2.84 5.79 -16.84
C ILE A 73 1.71 5.41 -15.88
N GLU A 74 2.02 5.05 -14.61
CA GLU A 74 1.01 4.73 -13.60
C GLU A 74 0.00 5.88 -13.43
N LEU A 75 0.50 7.10 -13.28
CA LEU A 75 -0.34 8.29 -13.08
C LEU A 75 -1.23 8.60 -14.29
N LYS A 76 -0.65 8.63 -15.50
CA LYS A 76 -1.39 8.89 -16.75
C LYS A 76 -2.44 7.82 -17.01
N THR A 77 -2.09 6.55 -16.79
CA THR A 77 -2.99 5.41 -16.97
C THR A 77 -4.16 5.49 -15.98
N SER A 78 -3.87 5.75 -14.70
CA SER A 78 -4.88 5.89 -13.65
C SER A 78 -5.88 7.01 -13.95
N SER A 79 -5.39 8.19 -14.34
CA SER A 79 -6.24 9.32 -14.72
C SER A 79 -7.15 8.97 -15.89
N ARG A 80 -6.58 8.46 -16.99
CA ARG A 80 -7.34 8.14 -18.21
C ARG A 80 -8.37 7.02 -18.01
N ILE A 81 -8.02 5.98 -17.21
CA ILE A 81 -8.96 4.90 -16.87
C ILE A 81 -10.07 5.44 -15.97
N GLY A 82 -9.73 6.22 -14.93
CA GLY A 82 -10.71 6.79 -14.00
C GLY A 82 -11.75 7.72 -14.64
N GLU A 83 -11.44 8.33 -15.79
CA GLU A 83 -12.38 9.15 -16.57
C GLU A 83 -13.45 8.29 -17.29
N LYS A 84 -13.10 7.08 -17.71
CA LYS A 84 -13.93 6.25 -18.61
C LYS A 84 -14.51 5.01 -17.95
N VAL A 85 -13.78 4.37 -17.06
CA VAL A 85 -14.21 3.14 -16.38
C VAL A 85 -14.72 3.50 -14.99
N ARG A 86 -16.05 3.38 -14.81
CA ARG A 86 -16.74 3.68 -13.54
C ARG A 86 -17.02 2.40 -12.77
N ASP A 87 -17.26 2.54 -11.46
CA ASP A 87 -17.64 1.44 -10.57
C ASP A 87 -16.64 0.26 -10.58
N ALA A 88 -15.37 0.58 -10.75
CA ALA A 88 -14.27 -0.37 -10.82
C ALA A 88 -13.25 -0.14 -9.71
N HIS A 89 -12.59 -1.21 -9.29
CA HIS A 89 -11.39 -1.15 -8.47
C HIS A 89 -10.20 -1.62 -9.31
N ILE A 90 -9.43 -0.69 -9.83
CA ILE A 90 -8.31 -0.99 -10.72
C ILE A 90 -7.01 -0.48 -10.10
N ASN A 91 -6.10 -1.40 -9.83
CA ASN A 91 -4.72 -1.12 -9.48
C ASN A 91 -3.85 -1.14 -10.74
N ILE A 92 -3.04 -0.09 -10.91
CA ILE A 92 -2.12 0.06 -12.03
C ILE A 92 -0.70 0.03 -11.47
N THR A 93 0.10 -0.86 -12.00
CA THR A 93 1.52 -0.99 -11.64
C THR A 93 2.36 -1.01 -12.91
N SER A 94 3.31 -0.11 -13.02
CA SER A 94 4.31 -0.13 -14.10
C SER A 94 5.67 -0.59 -13.57
N PHE A 95 6.33 -1.42 -14.35
CA PHE A 95 7.70 -1.86 -14.11
C PHE A 95 8.42 -2.06 -15.44
N ASN A 96 9.47 -1.31 -15.67
CA ASN A 96 10.20 -1.27 -16.94
C ASN A 96 9.27 -1.03 -18.15
N ARG A 97 8.27 -0.13 -17.98
CA ARG A 97 7.26 0.23 -19.00
C ARG A 97 6.30 -0.91 -19.39
N GLN A 98 6.31 -2.00 -18.62
CA GLN A 98 5.26 -3.02 -18.66
C GLN A 98 4.20 -2.70 -17.60
N VAL A 99 2.96 -2.61 -18.02
CA VAL A 99 1.83 -2.23 -17.14
C VAL A 99 1.06 -3.47 -16.72
N LEU A 100 0.91 -3.68 -15.43
CA LEU A 100 -0.05 -4.61 -14.86
C LEU A 100 -1.32 -3.86 -14.50
N LEU A 101 -2.46 -4.33 -14.98
CA LEU A 101 -3.79 -3.96 -14.54
C LEU A 101 -4.34 -5.10 -13.68
N SER A 102 -4.61 -4.85 -12.39
CA SER A 102 -5.18 -5.83 -11.48
C SER A 102 -6.36 -5.24 -10.72
N GLY A 103 -7.23 -6.09 -10.15
CA GLY A 103 -8.45 -5.67 -9.46
C GLY A 103 -9.73 -6.10 -10.17
N GLU A 104 -10.83 -5.39 -9.95
CA GLU A 104 -12.17 -5.77 -10.43
C GLU A 104 -12.78 -4.68 -11.30
N VAL A 105 -13.51 -5.14 -12.32
CA VAL A 105 -14.29 -4.31 -13.24
C VAL A 105 -15.69 -4.87 -13.41
N PRO A 106 -16.71 -4.01 -13.68
CA PRO A 106 -18.11 -4.45 -13.76
C PRO A 106 -18.44 -5.28 -14.99
N SER A 107 -17.62 -5.27 -16.05
CA SER A 107 -17.90 -5.97 -17.29
C SER A 107 -16.65 -6.28 -18.11
N ALA A 108 -16.75 -7.20 -19.05
CA ALA A 108 -15.70 -7.50 -20.02
C ALA A 108 -15.37 -6.27 -20.89
N ALA A 109 -16.37 -5.48 -21.27
CA ALA A 109 -16.14 -4.24 -22.02
C ALA A 109 -15.29 -3.23 -21.22
N ALA A 110 -15.55 -3.09 -19.92
CA ALA A 110 -14.74 -2.23 -19.04
C ALA A 110 -13.29 -2.74 -18.92
N ARG A 111 -13.10 -4.07 -18.87
CA ARG A 111 -11.78 -4.69 -18.87
C ARG A 111 -11.00 -4.40 -20.15
N ASP A 112 -11.66 -4.56 -21.31
CA ASP A 112 -11.05 -4.34 -22.61
C ASP A 112 -10.76 -2.85 -22.85
N ASP A 113 -11.64 -1.96 -22.38
CA ASP A 113 -11.43 -0.51 -22.41
C ASP A 113 -10.22 -0.09 -21.53
N ALA A 114 -10.10 -0.64 -20.34
CA ALA A 114 -8.95 -0.36 -19.46
C ALA A 114 -7.64 -0.77 -20.13
N GLU A 115 -7.59 -1.95 -20.77
CA GLU A 115 -6.41 -2.40 -21.49
C GLU A 115 -6.08 -1.50 -22.67
N ARG A 116 -7.07 -1.14 -23.47
CA ARG A 116 -6.90 -0.26 -24.63
C ARG A 116 -6.37 1.13 -24.21
N ILE A 117 -6.88 1.67 -23.10
CA ILE A 117 -6.43 2.94 -22.54
C ILE A 117 -4.97 2.83 -22.08
N ALA A 118 -4.62 1.78 -21.35
CA ALA A 118 -3.26 1.56 -20.86
C ALA A 118 -2.26 1.42 -22.02
N ARG A 119 -2.60 0.66 -23.05
CA ARG A 119 -1.76 0.50 -24.26
C ARG A 119 -1.54 1.80 -25.03
N ALA A 120 -2.48 2.74 -24.95
CA ALA A 120 -2.39 4.05 -25.62
C ALA A 120 -1.60 5.10 -24.83
N VAL A 121 -1.10 4.76 -23.63
CA VAL A 121 -0.21 5.65 -22.88
C VAL A 121 1.19 5.59 -23.48
N GLU A 122 1.80 6.79 -23.66
CA GLU A 122 3.14 6.93 -24.20
C GLU A 122 4.16 6.09 -23.44
N ASN A 123 5.08 5.46 -24.16
CA ASN A 123 6.19 4.65 -23.64
C ASN A 123 5.76 3.33 -22.97
N VAL A 124 4.49 2.97 -22.97
CA VAL A 124 4.04 1.63 -22.56
C VAL A 124 4.50 0.60 -23.59
N ARG A 125 5.28 -0.40 -23.15
CA ARG A 125 5.81 -1.49 -23.98
C ARG A 125 4.84 -2.66 -24.09
N GLY A 126 4.08 -2.91 -23.01
CA GLY A 126 3.12 -3.99 -22.94
C GLY A 126 2.16 -3.84 -21.78
N VAL A 127 1.06 -4.58 -21.82
CA VAL A 127 0.04 -4.58 -20.76
C VAL A 127 -0.31 -6.01 -20.41
N PHE A 128 -0.21 -6.34 -19.14
CA PHE A 128 -0.74 -7.55 -18.52
C PHE A 128 -2.10 -7.22 -17.93
N ASN A 129 -3.16 -7.71 -18.55
CA ASN A 129 -4.53 -7.44 -18.10
C ASN A 129 -5.03 -8.61 -17.25
N GLU A 130 -4.88 -8.47 -15.95
CA GLU A 130 -5.31 -9.44 -14.94
C GLU A 130 -6.57 -8.97 -14.19
N LEU A 131 -7.33 -8.06 -14.80
CA LEU A 131 -8.61 -7.57 -14.26
C LEU A 131 -9.66 -8.69 -14.26
N GLN A 132 -10.36 -8.83 -13.15
CA GLN A 132 -11.46 -9.77 -12.99
C GLN A 132 -12.80 -9.06 -13.24
N VAL A 133 -13.72 -9.72 -13.96
CA VAL A 133 -15.09 -9.21 -14.09
C VAL A 133 -15.86 -9.65 -12.85
N ALA A 134 -15.96 -8.75 -11.89
CA ALA A 134 -16.60 -8.99 -10.59
C ALA A 134 -17.01 -7.66 -9.96
N GLY A 135 -17.80 -7.73 -8.88
CA GLY A 135 -18.02 -6.57 -8.00
C GLY A 135 -16.74 -6.20 -7.24
N ASN A 136 -16.61 -4.94 -6.86
CA ASN A 136 -15.44 -4.45 -6.14
C ASN A 136 -15.18 -5.25 -4.85
N SER A 137 -13.93 -5.62 -4.63
CA SER A 137 -13.48 -6.31 -3.42
C SER A 137 -13.74 -5.47 -2.16
N ALA A 138 -14.06 -6.15 -1.05
CA ALA A 138 -14.24 -5.51 0.24
C ALA A 138 -12.92 -4.93 0.75
N LEU A 139 -13.01 -3.84 1.56
CA LEU A 139 -11.83 -3.23 2.18
C LEU A 139 -11.00 -4.22 3.00
N SER A 140 -11.67 -5.18 3.67
CA SER A 140 -10.99 -6.25 4.43
C SER A 140 -10.13 -7.15 3.53
N ALA A 141 -10.57 -7.47 2.32
CA ALA A 141 -9.81 -8.24 1.35
C ALA A 141 -8.55 -7.47 0.92
N ARG A 142 -8.69 -6.20 0.57
CA ARG A 142 -7.56 -5.32 0.20
C ARG A 142 -6.54 -5.15 1.32
N THR A 143 -7.01 -5.04 2.57
CA THR A 143 -6.12 -4.99 3.74
C THR A 143 -5.35 -6.31 3.91
N ASN A 144 -6.02 -7.44 3.69
CA ASN A 144 -5.35 -8.75 3.70
C ASN A 144 -4.29 -8.85 2.60
N ASP A 145 -4.58 -8.38 1.38
CA ASP A 145 -3.64 -8.37 0.26
C ASP A 145 -2.40 -7.51 0.55
N ALA A 146 -2.59 -6.34 1.16
CA ALA A 146 -1.48 -5.50 1.63
C ALA A 146 -0.61 -6.24 2.68
N PHE A 147 -1.25 -6.99 3.59
CA PHE A 147 -0.54 -7.81 4.58
C PHE A 147 0.20 -8.98 3.92
N VAL A 148 -0.40 -9.67 2.96
CA VAL A 148 0.27 -10.74 2.17
C VAL A 148 1.47 -10.18 1.42
N THR A 149 1.31 -9.04 0.73
CA THR A 149 2.42 -8.34 0.06
C THR A 149 3.58 -8.07 1.01
N SER A 150 3.28 -7.55 2.21
CA SER A 150 4.30 -7.25 3.23
C SER A 150 5.03 -8.51 3.70
N LYS A 151 4.30 -9.63 3.90
CA LYS A 151 4.90 -10.92 4.27
C LYS A 151 5.84 -11.45 3.17
N VAL A 152 5.42 -11.39 1.90
CA VAL A 152 6.25 -11.83 0.77
C VAL A 152 7.53 -11.01 0.71
N LYS A 153 7.42 -9.67 0.81
CA LYS A 153 8.59 -8.77 0.78
C LYS A 153 9.53 -9.02 1.95
N ALA A 154 9.03 -9.22 3.16
CA ALA A 154 9.85 -9.55 4.33
C ALA A 154 10.65 -10.85 4.10
N ARG A 155 9.99 -11.89 3.58
CA ARG A 155 10.64 -13.16 3.26
C ARG A 155 11.66 -13.06 2.12
N PHE A 156 11.50 -12.10 1.19
CA PHE A 156 12.53 -11.82 0.18
C PHE A 156 13.81 -11.27 0.83
N VAL A 157 13.64 -10.35 1.80
CA VAL A 157 14.77 -9.78 2.55
C VAL A 157 15.46 -10.85 3.40
N ASP A 158 14.69 -11.64 4.14
CA ASP A 158 15.22 -12.68 5.04
C ASP A 158 15.93 -13.81 4.27
N GLY A 159 15.42 -14.14 3.09
CA GLY A 159 15.91 -15.26 2.30
C GLY A 159 17.25 -15.02 1.61
N GLN A 160 17.65 -13.78 1.36
CA GLN A 160 18.91 -13.33 0.75
C GLN A 160 19.33 -14.10 -0.52
N LYS A 161 18.36 -14.66 -1.26
CA LYS A 161 18.60 -15.44 -2.48
C LYS A 161 18.78 -14.59 -3.73
N PHE A 162 18.30 -13.35 -3.66
CA PHE A 162 18.38 -12.33 -4.71
C PHE A 162 18.15 -10.96 -4.06
N SER A 163 18.45 -9.87 -4.78
CA SER A 163 18.14 -8.54 -4.26
C SER A 163 16.64 -8.25 -4.33
N PRO A 164 15.98 -7.94 -3.20
CA PRO A 164 14.54 -7.67 -3.16
C PRO A 164 14.09 -6.52 -4.06
N VAL A 165 14.99 -5.57 -4.40
CA VAL A 165 14.66 -4.43 -5.27
C VAL A 165 14.47 -4.83 -6.73
N HIS A 166 14.96 -6.01 -7.14
CA HIS A 166 14.79 -6.52 -8.49
C HIS A 166 13.39 -7.05 -8.78
N VAL A 167 12.56 -7.25 -7.72
CA VAL A 167 11.22 -7.85 -7.85
C VAL A 167 10.17 -6.96 -7.20
N LYS A 168 9.25 -6.44 -7.99
CA LYS A 168 8.06 -5.73 -7.52
C LYS A 168 6.96 -6.76 -7.24
N VAL A 169 6.38 -6.70 -6.04
CA VAL A 169 5.32 -7.60 -5.58
C VAL A 169 4.01 -6.83 -5.51
N VAL A 170 3.00 -7.34 -6.18
CA VAL A 170 1.61 -6.86 -6.12
C VAL A 170 0.72 -8.03 -5.71
N THR A 171 -0.22 -7.83 -4.81
CA THR A 171 -1.20 -8.86 -4.42
C THR A 171 -2.61 -8.34 -4.66
N GLU A 172 -3.44 -9.16 -5.29
CA GLU A 172 -4.86 -8.90 -5.52
C GLU A 172 -5.66 -10.18 -5.31
N ASN A 173 -6.62 -10.17 -4.39
CA ASN A 173 -7.45 -11.33 -4.03
C ASN A 173 -6.62 -12.60 -3.72
N GLY A 174 -5.50 -12.44 -3.01
CA GLY A 174 -4.56 -13.52 -2.68
C GLY A 174 -3.68 -14.00 -3.85
N VAL A 175 -3.88 -13.47 -5.05
CA VAL A 175 -3.01 -13.72 -6.20
C VAL A 175 -1.82 -12.78 -6.13
N VAL A 176 -0.60 -13.32 -6.12
CA VAL A 176 0.64 -12.54 -6.10
C VAL A 176 1.20 -12.44 -7.51
N PHE A 177 1.37 -11.22 -7.99
CA PHE A 177 2.03 -10.88 -9.25
C PHE A 177 3.46 -10.45 -8.95
N LEU A 178 4.41 -11.04 -9.65
CA LEU A 178 5.83 -10.76 -9.52
C LEU A 178 6.34 -10.14 -10.83
N LEU A 179 6.68 -8.86 -10.79
CA LEU A 179 7.30 -8.14 -11.91
C LEU A 179 8.79 -7.93 -11.60
N GLY A 180 9.65 -7.95 -12.61
CA GLY A 180 11.07 -7.73 -12.35
C GLY A 180 11.94 -7.93 -13.58
N LEU A 181 13.14 -7.35 -13.54
CA LEU A 181 14.26 -7.65 -14.43
C LEU A 181 15.18 -8.64 -13.69
N VAL A 182 15.07 -9.93 -14.00
CA VAL A 182 15.66 -11.00 -13.18
C VAL A 182 16.34 -12.07 -14.04
N LYS A 183 17.29 -12.77 -13.46
CA LYS A 183 17.77 -14.03 -13.99
C LYS A 183 16.78 -15.15 -13.68
N ARG A 184 16.78 -16.24 -14.45
CA ARG A 184 15.86 -17.37 -14.23
C ARG A 184 15.96 -17.95 -12.82
N ALA A 185 17.15 -18.09 -12.28
CA ALA A 185 17.36 -18.58 -10.92
C ALA A 185 16.74 -17.65 -9.86
N GLU A 186 16.79 -16.32 -10.06
CA GLU A 186 16.17 -15.34 -9.17
C GLU A 186 14.63 -15.39 -9.27
N ALA A 187 14.11 -15.53 -10.49
CA ALA A 187 12.67 -15.71 -10.74
C ALA A 187 12.11 -16.95 -10.04
N ASP A 188 12.84 -18.07 -10.12
CA ASP A 188 12.45 -19.32 -9.45
C ASP A 188 12.50 -19.17 -7.93
N ALA A 189 13.57 -18.57 -7.40
CA ALA A 189 13.68 -18.30 -5.97
C ALA A 189 12.57 -17.38 -5.45
N ALA A 190 12.26 -16.29 -6.17
CA ALA A 190 11.18 -15.36 -5.80
C ALA A 190 9.82 -16.05 -5.84
N THR A 191 9.57 -16.86 -6.87
CA THR A 191 8.33 -17.63 -7.01
C THR A 191 8.15 -18.62 -5.86
N GLU A 192 9.21 -19.35 -5.50
CA GLU A 192 9.18 -20.32 -4.41
C GLU A 192 8.87 -19.66 -3.07
N VAL A 193 9.50 -18.52 -2.77
CA VAL A 193 9.22 -17.76 -1.55
C VAL A 193 7.77 -17.26 -1.54
N ALA A 194 7.29 -16.71 -2.66
CA ALA A 194 5.93 -16.19 -2.75
C ALA A 194 4.89 -17.30 -2.56
N ARG A 195 5.00 -18.42 -3.31
CA ARG A 195 4.02 -19.52 -3.27
C ARG A 195 3.91 -20.21 -1.91
N THR A 196 4.99 -20.20 -1.12
CA THR A 196 5.04 -20.78 0.24
C THR A 196 4.69 -19.77 1.34
N THR A 197 4.26 -18.57 0.97
CA THR A 197 3.85 -17.54 1.92
C THR A 197 2.36 -17.71 2.27
N GLY A 198 2.05 -17.80 3.57
CA GLY A 198 0.67 -17.96 4.03
C GLY A 198 -0.24 -16.81 3.60
N GLY A 199 -1.35 -17.13 2.95
CA GLY A 199 -2.33 -16.21 2.37
C GLY A 199 -2.19 -16.05 0.85
N VAL A 200 -1.14 -16.60 0.23
CA VAL A 200 -0.98 -16.64 -1.22
C VAL A 200 -1.75 -17.82 -1.79
N THR A 201 -2.65 -17.56 -2.74
CA THR A 201 -3.45 -18.58 -3.43
C THR A 201 -2.85 -18.96 -4.79
N LYS A 202 -2.23 -18.00 -5.47
CA LYS A 202 -1.61 -18.16 -6.79
C LYS A 202 -0.44 -17.20 -6.95
N VAL A 203 0.57 -17.58 -7.73
CA VAL A 203 1.67 -16.69 -8.14
C VAL A 203 1.66 -16.58 -9.67
N VAL A 204 1.69 -15.37 -10.16
CA VAL A 204 1.79 -15.03 -11.60
C VAL A 204 3.15 -14.37 -11.84
N ARG A 205 3.93 -14.91 -12.76
CA ARG A 205 5.25 -14.41 -13.14
C ARG A 205 5.11 -13.44 -14.30
N LEU A 206 5.48 -12.20 -14.11
CA LEU A 206 5.50 -11.14 -15.12
C LEU A 206 6.94 -10.59 -15.26
N PHE A 207 7.89 -11.50 -15.36
CA PHE A 207 9.31 -11.18 -15.40
C PHE A 207 9.80 -10.89 -16.82
N GLU A 208 10.77 -9.98 -16.93
CA GLU A 208 11.69 -9.90 -18.06
C GLU A 208 13.00 -10.58 -17.65
N TYR A 209 13.46 -11.51 -18.47
CA TYR A 209 14.66 -12.31 -18.18
C TYR A 209 15.92 -11.66 -18.76
N LEU A 210 17.02 -11.77 -18.01
CA LEU A 210 18.34 -11.22 -18.38
C LEU A 210 19.28 -12.29 -18.96
N ASP A 211 18.87 -13.57 -18.91
CA ASP A 211 19.61 -14.75 -19.36
C ASP A 211 18.73 -15.69 -20.22
#